data_bd198267ddbf708e427ccf97479dc64d
#
_entry.id   bd198267ddbf708e427ccf97479dc64d
#
_cell.length_a   1.000
_cell.length_b   1.000
_cell.length_c   1.000
_cell.angle_alpha   90.00
_cell.angle_beta   90.00
_cell.angle_gamma   90.00
#
_symmetry.space_group_name_H-M   'P 1'
#
loop_
_entity.id
_entity.type
_entity.pdbx_description
1 polymer ?
#
loop_
_entity_poly.entity_id
_entity_poly.type
_entity_poly.pdbx_seq_one_letter_code
_entity_poly.pdbx_strand_id
1 'polypeptide(L)'
;MVKGLYTAHTGMVNEMKRMDVLANNLANSDTYGFKKEGTTSHSFKNELAIKIKDTSNYGLHKNLGSMTYGVHLGETYTDWDEGSFKVTDNPTDLAIGGKGFFAVAFTDKSGQTSVKYTRDGAFKVNADG
;
A
#
# COMPACT_ATOMS: atom_id res chain seq x y z
N MET A 1 -17.46 25.78 -9.47
CA MET A 1 -18.08 24.85 -8.50
C MET A 1 -17.79 23.40 -8.83
N VAL A 2 -17.89 22.95 -10.08
CA VAL A 2 -17.62 21.54 -10.47
C VAL A 2 -16.19 21.08 -10.14
N LYS A 3 -15.18 21.94 -10.32
CA LYS A 3 -13.78 21.61 -10.01
C LYS A 3 -13.54 21.26 -8.54
N GLY A 4 -14.15 22.01 -7.61
CA GLY A 4 -14.05 21.70 -6.19
C GLY A 4 -14.70 20.39 -5.81
N LEU A 5 -15.78 20.00 -6.48
CA LEU A 5 -16.42 18.70 -6.31
C LEU A 5 -15.49 17.55 -6.76
N TYR A 6 -14.79 17.73 -7.88
CA TYR A 6 -13.78 16.75 -8.34
C TYR A 6 -12.64 16.60 -7.34
N THR A 7 -12.11 17.70 -6.83
CA THR A 7 -11.04 17.67 -5.81
C THR A 7 -11.49 16.95 -4.54
N ALA A 8 -12.71 17.22 -4.08
CA ALA A 8 -13.29 16.54 -2.93
C ALA A 8 -13.50 15.04 -3.19
N HIS A 9 -14.01 14.69 -4.37
CA HIS A 9 -14.22 13.29 -4.76
C HIS A 9 -12.89 12.52 -4.83
N THR A 10 -11.86 13.07 -5.48
CA THR A 10 -10.56 12.42 -5.57
C THR A 10 -9.90 12.25 -4.19
N GLY A 11 -10.07 13.24 -3.29
CA GLY A 11 -9.63 13.13 -1.91
C GLY A 11 -10.32 11.99 -1.16
N MET A 12 -11.64 11.88 -1.26
CA MET A 12 -12.39 10.78 -0.64
C MET A 12 -11.96 9.42 -1.17
N VAL A 13 -11.81 9.26 -2.49
CA VAL A 13 -11.35 8.00 -3.09
C VAL A 13 -9.94 7.64 -2.63
N ASN A 14 -9.05 8.63 -2.51
CA ASN A 14 -7.69 8.40 -2.00
C ASN A 14 -7.71 7.90 -0.54
N GLU A 15 -8.52 8.53 0.33
CA GLU A 15 -8.63 8.09 1.72
C GLU A 15 -9.30 6.72 1.86
N MET A 16 -10.29 6.39 1.02
CA MET A 16 -10.86 5.04 0.99
C MET A 16 -9.79 3.98 0.69
N LYS A 17 -8.98 4.19 -0.33
CA LYS A 17 -7.88 3.27 -0.68
C LYS A 17 -6.82 3.18 0.41
N ARG A 18 -6.51 4.28 1.11
CA ARG A 18 -5.64 4.25 2.30
C ARG A 18 -6.24 3.40 3.41
N MET A 19 -7.54 3.53 3.64
CA MET A 19 -8.24 2.72 4.64
C MET A 19 -8.21 1.23 4.29
N ASP A 20 -8.30 0.86 3.01
CA ASP A 20 -8.20 -0.53 2.57
C ASP A 20 -6.83 -1.14 2.95
N VAL A 21 -5.74 -0.39 2.74
CA VAL A 21 -4.39 -0.85 3.12
C VAL A 21 -4.23 -0.92 4.64
N LEU A 22 -4.76 0.07 5.37
CA LEU A 22 -4.76 0.04 6.85
C LEU A 22 -5.56 -1.13 7.40
N ALA A 23 -6.72 -1.43 6.81
CA ALA A 23 -7.55 -2.58 7.19
C ALA A 23 -6.82 -3.91 6.94
N ASN A 24 -6.10 -4.02 5.82
CA ASN A 24 -5.25 -5.18 5.53
C ASN A 24 -4.13 -5.33 6.58
N ASN A 25 -3.42 -4.25 6.91
CA ASN A 25 -2.39 -4.27 7.94
C ASN A 25 -2.97 -4.68 9.31
N LEU A 26 -4.15 -4.15 9.65
CA LEU A 26 -4.82 -4.48 10.91
C LEU A 26 -5.26 -5.95 10.94
N ALA A 27 -5.83 -6.45 9.86
CA ALA A 27 -6.23 -7.86 9.75
C ALA A 27 -5.04 -8.82 9.91
N ASN A 28 -3.85 -8.39 9.49
CA ASN A 28 -2.62 -9.17 9.57
C ASN A 28 -1.71 -8.79 10.76
N SER A 29 -2.23 -8.05 11.74
CA SER A 29 -1.42 -7.59 12.89
C SER A 29 -0.92 -8.73 13.78
N ASP A 30 -1.59 -9.88 13.80
CA ASP A 30 -1.19 -11.10 14.54
C ASP A 30 -0.61 -12.18 13.61
N THR A 31 -0.42 -11.88 12.33
CA THR A 31 0.16 -12.83 11.37
C THR A 31 1.67 -12.80 11.47
N TYR A 32 2.29 -13.96 11.75
CA TYR A 32 3.76 -14.07 11.84
C TYR A 32 4.41 -13.79 10.49
N GLY A 33 5.52 -13.06 10.52
CA GLY A 33 6.28 -12.72 9.32
C GLY A 33 5.63 -11.72 8.38
N PHE A 34 4.43 -11.20 8.70
CA PHE A 34 3.78 -10.16 7.90
C PHE A 34 4.58 -8.85 7.96
N LYS A 35 4.70 -8.20 6.83
CA LYS A 35 5.31 -6.88 6.69
C LYS A 35 4.24 -5.87 6.27
N LYS A 36 4.12 -4.80 7.06
CA LYS A 36 3.11 -3.77 6.80
C LYS A 36 3.34 -3.09 5.46
N GLU A 37 2.26 -2.73 4.80
CA GLU A 37 2.28 -1.91 3.60
C GLU A 37 1.96 -0.46 3.94
N GLY A 38 2.75 0.44 3.38
CA GLY A 38 2.49 1.88 3.39
C GLY A 38 2.05 2.37 2.03
N THR A 39 1.43 3.53 2.00
CA THR A 39 0.95 4.17 0.76
C THR A 39 1.48 5.57 0.64
N THR A 40 1.80 5.99 -0.58
CA THR A 40 2.11 7.37 -0.91
C THR A 40 0.93 8.01 -1.64
N SER A 41 0.73 9.31 -1.45
CA SER A 41 -0.28 10.07 -2.19
C SER A 41 0.42 11.10 -3.06
N HIS A 42 0.04 11.15 -4.33
CA HIS A 42 0.55 12.12 -5.30
C HIS A 42 -0.55 13.09 -5.73
N SER A 43 -0.17 14.34 -5.91
CA SER A 43 -1.08 15.33 -6.51
C SER A 43 -1.15 15.15 -8.03
N PHE A 44 -2.31 15.42 -8.62
CA PHE A 44 -2.40 15.53 -10.08
C PHE A 44 -1.55 16.71 -10.58
N LYS A 45 -1.22 16.65 -11.86
CA LYS A 45 -0.48 17.72 -12.53
C LYS A 45 -1.20 19.07 -12.37
N ASN A 46 -0.41 20.11 -12.07
CA ASN A 46 -0.93 21.47 -12.00
C ASN A 46 -1.35 21.96 -13.38
N GLU A 47 -2.54 22.52 -13.45
CA GLU A 47 -3.06 23.17 -14.65
C GLU A 47 -3.30 24.66 -14.42
N LEU A 48 -3.15 25.46 -15.48
CA LEU A 48 -3.39 26.89 -15.42
C LEU A 48 -4.90 27.18 -15.33
N ALA A 49 -5.32 27.82 -14.26
CA ALA A 49 -6.71 28.25 -14.10
C ALA A 49 -6.89 29.64 -14.71
N ILE A 50 -7.83 29.74 -15.68
CA ILE A 50 -8.15 30.99 -16.37
C ILE A 50 -9.59 31.35 -16.04
N LYS A 51 -9.82 32.64 -15.70
CA LYS A 51 -11.16 33.17 -15.54
C LYS A 51 -11.69 33.59 -16.92
N ILE A 52 -12.76 32.91 -17.34
CA ILE A 52 -13.45 33.18 -18.64
C ILE A 52 -14.67 34.05 -18.36
N LYS A 53 -14.96 35.04 -19.24
CA LYS A 53 -16.10 35.95 -19.16
C LYS A 53 -16.11 36.86 -17.92
N ASP A 54 -15.00 37.54 -17.66
CA ASP A 54 -14.97 38.62 -16.72
C ASP A 54 -15.37 39.92 -17.44
N THR A 55 -16.59 40.43 -17.17
CA THR A 55 -17.11 41.66 -17.76
C THR A 55 -16.54 42.91 -17.08
N SER A 56 -15.78 42.78 -15.99
CA SER A 56 -15.22 43.92 -15.26
C SER A 56 -13.95 44.51 -15.92
N ASN A 57 -13.33 43.81 -16.87
CA ASN A 57 -12.20 44.31 -17.65
C ASN A 57 -12.27 43.81 -19.10
N TYR A 58 -12.46 44.72 -20.02
CA TYR A 58 -12.52 44.48 -21.45
C TYR A 58 -11.12 44.00 -21.94
N GLY A 59 -11.02 42.73 -22.36
CA GLY A 59 -9.94 42.24 -23.22
C GLY A 59 -8.78 41.50 -22.57
N LEU A 60 -8.80 41.21 -21.27
CA LEU A 60 -7.71 40.44 -20.64
C LEU A 60 -8.22 39.19 -19.92
N HIS A 61 -7.86 38.01 -20.44
CA HIS A 61 -8.00 36.76 -19.68
C HIS A 61 -7.13 36.85 -18.43
N LYS A 62 -7.73 36.94 -17.26
CA LYS A 62 -6.97 37.00 -16.00
C LYS A 62 -6.58 35.57 -15.57
N ASN A 63 -5.29 35.30 -15.57
CA ASN A 63 -4.77 34.06 -14.99
C ASN A 63 -4.99 34.07 -13.48
N LEU A 64 -5.66 33.04 -12.96
CA LEU A 64 -5.90 32.86 -11.52
C LEU A 64 -4.76 32.14 -10.80
N GLY A 65 -3.81 31.60 -11.55
CA GLY A 65 -2.69 30.81 -11.03
C GLY A 65 -2.78 29.32 -11.42
N SER A 66 -1.93 28.51 -10.84
CA SER A 66 -1.95 27.06 -11.04
C SER A 66 -2.95 26.39 -10.10
N MET A 67 -3.63 25.38 -10.59
CA MET A 67 -4.62 24.61 -9.84
C MET A 67 -4.40 23.12 -10.05
N THR A 68 -4.55 22.31 -9.00
CA THR A 68 -4.57 20.85 -9.11
C THR A 68 -6.01 20.32 -9.00
N TYR A 69 -6.27 19.16 -9.61
CA TYR A 69 -7.58 18.50 -9.52
C TYR A 69 -7.69 17.53 -8.36
N GLY A 70 -6.75 17.58 -7.42
CA GLY A 70 -6.76 16.77 -6.22
C GLY A 70 -5.57 15.80 -6.14
N VAL A 71 -5.81 14.65 -5.51
CA VAL A 71 -4.80 13.65 -5.20
C VAL A 71 -5.23 12.26 -5.67
N HIS A 72 -4.26 11.42 -5.92
CA HIS A 72 -4.48 10.00 -6.19
C HIS A 72 -3.48 9.16 -5.39
N LEU A 73 -3.83 7.91 -5.15
CA LEU A 73 -2.91 6.96 -4.55
C LEU A 73 -1.74 6.73 -5.51
N GLY A 74 -0.54 6.92 -5.00
CA GLY A 74 0.70 6.59 -5.69
C GLY A 74 1.07 5.12 -5.51
N GLU A 75 2.35 4.87 -5.26
CA GLU A 75 2.86 3.52 -5.04
C GLU A 75 2.59 3.04 -3.63
N THR A 76 2.33 1.75 -3.49
CA THR A 76 2.39 1.05 -2.21
C THR A 76 3.81 0.53 -2.02
N TYR A 77 4.32 0.61 -0.81
CA TYR A 77 5.63 0.08 -0.44
C TYR A 77 5.52 -0.81 0.78
N THR A 78 6.32 -1.86 0.81
CA THR A 78 6.41 -2.76 1.95
C THR A 78 7.51 -2.29 2.89
N ASP A 79 7.18 -2.17 4.17
CA ASP A 79 8.14 -1.84 5.21
C ASP A 79 8.82 -3.13 5.69
N TRP A 80 10.12 -3.22 5.47
CA TRP A 80 10.94 -4.37 5.79
C TRP A 80 11.62 -4.29 7.17
N ASP A 81 11.28 -3.30 7.98
CA ASP A 81 11.85 -3.16 9.32
C ASP A 81 11.60 -4.40 10.16
N GLU A 82 12.57 -4.73 11.01
CA GLU A 82 12.49 -5.89 11.87
C GLU A 82 11.59 -5.60 13.08
N GLY A 83 10.71 -6.57 13.40
CA GLY A 83 9.92 -6.56 14.61
C GLY A 83 10.61 -7.27 15.77
N SER A 84 10.00 -7.22 16.94
CA SER A 84 10.44 -7.98 18.12
C SER A 84 10.14 -9.46 17.93
N PHE A 85 11.05 -10.33 18.41
CA PHE A 85 10.81 -11.76 18.47
C PHE A 85 9.81 -12.08 19.57
N LYS A 86 8.84 -12.93 19.25
CA LYS A 86 7.93 -13.53 20.23
C LYS A 86 8.40 -14.92 20.55
N VAL A 87 8.70 -15.16 21.81
CA VAL A 87 9.07 -16.51 22.27
C VAL A 87 7.81 -17.38 22.26
N THR A 88 7.90 -18.54 21.62
CA THR A 88 6.87 -19.58 21.59
C THR A 88 7.45 -20.85 22.22
N ASP A 89 6.61 -21.65 22.87
CA ASP A 89 7.05 -22.93 23.47
C ASP A 89 7.07 -24.08 22.42
N ASN A 90 6.94 -23.75 21.17
CA ASN A 90 6.89 -24.72 20.08
C ASN A 90 8.26 -24.92 19.44
N PRO A 91 8.82 -26.15 19.46
CA PRO A 91 10.16 -26.41 18.95
C PRO A 91 10.31 -26.29 17.44
N THR A 92 9.20 -26.23 16.69
CA THR A 92 9.21 -26.12 15.23
C THR A 92 9.15 -24.66 14.75
N ASP A 93 8.94 -23.71 15.66
CA ASP A 93 8.85 -22.31 15.30
C ASP A 93 10.26 -21.72 15.15
N LEU A 94 10.52 -21.12 14.02
CA LEU A 94 11.79 -20.52 13.66
C LEU A 94 11.60 -19.03 13.33
N ALA A 95 12.56 -18.21 13.74
CA ALA A 95 12.55 -16.79 13.40
C ALA A 95 13.86 -16.38 12.70
N ILE A 96 13.79 -15.52 11.70
CA ILE A 96 14.95 -14.96 11.01
C ILE A 96 15.28 -13.61 11.64
N GLY A 97 16.47 -13.49 12.25
CA GLY A 97 17.08 -12.21 12.60
C GLY A 97 17.88 -11.67 11.43
N GLY A 98 17.53 -10.51 10.94
CA GLY A 98 18.18 -9.90 9.79
C GLY A 98 17.41 -10.05 8.46
N LYS A 99 18.09 -9.73 7.36
CA LYS A 99 17.51 -9.76 6.01
C LYS A 99 17.57 -11.18 5.45
N GLY A 100 16.43 -11.74 5.07
CA GLY A 100 16.37 -13.09 4.47
C GLY A 100 14.96 -13.65 4.44
N PHE A 101 14.80 -14.81 3.81
CA PHE A 101 13.57 -15.57 3.71
C PHE A 101 13.85 -17.05 3.89
N PHE A 102 12.89 -17.78 4.42
CA PHE A 102 12.89 -19.24 4.36
C PHE A 102 12.59 -19.69 2.93
N ALA A 103 13.40 -20.58 2.39
CA ALA A 103 13.15 -21.24 1.12
C ALA A 103 12.40 -22.55 1.37
N VAL A 104 11.16 -22.63 0.89
CA VAL A 104 10.31 -23.80 1.07
C VAL A 104 10.08 -24.47 -0.29
N ALA A 105 10.37 -25.77 -0.37
CA ALA A 105 10.04 -26.59 -1.53
C ALA A 105 8.53 -26.87 -1.52
N PHE A 106 7.83 -26.35 -2.51
CA PHE A 106 6.40 -26.59 -2.68
C PHE A 106 6.17 -27.54 -3.85
N THR A 107 5.54 -28.66 -3.57
CA THR A 107 5.15 -29.64 -4.59
C THR A 107 3.66 -29.48 -4.90
N ASP A 108 3.35 -29.16 -6.13
CA ASP A 108 1.96 -29.03 -6.62
C ASP A 108 1.31 -30.41 -6.79
N LYS A 109 -0.03 -30.43 -6.87
CA LYS A 109 -0.82 -31.66 -7.13
C LYS A 109 -0.42 -32.38 -8.41
N SER A 110 0.24 -31.72 -9.34
CA SER A 110 0.80 -32.31 -10.57
C SER A 110 2.17 -32.93 -10.38
N GLY A 111 2.76 -32.91 -9.16
CA GLY A 111 4.08 -33.42 -8.86
C GLY A 111 5.24 -32.47 -9.22
N GLN A 112 4.94 -31.26 -9.66
CA GLN A 112 5.98 -30.27 -9.97
C GLN A 112 6.43 -29.55 -8.71
N THR A 113 7.73 -29.60 -8.42
CA THR A 113 8.34 -28.94 -7.27
C THR A 113 8.81 -27.54 -7.64
N SER A 114 8.39 -26.53 -6.87
CA SER A 114 8.85 -25.15 -6.99
C SER A 114 9.36 -24.64 -5.64
N VAL A 115 10.37 -23.77 -5.65
CA VAL A 115 10.86 -23.12 -4.43
C VAL A 115 10.06 -21.82 -4.23
N LYS A 116 9.44 -21.69 -3.06
CA LYS A 116 8.77 -20.47 -2.61
C LYS A 116 9.48 -19.89 -1.41
N TYR A 117 9.39 -18.58 -1.25
CA TYR A 117 10.03 -17.86 -0.15
C TYR A 117 8.98 -17.32 0.80
N THR A 118 9.22 -17.51 2.10
CA THR A 118 8.34 -16.99 3.16
C THR A 118 9.16 -16.40 4.30
N ARG A 119 8.54 -15.53 5.08
CA ARG A 119 9.05 -15.05 6.37
C ARG A 119 8.30 -15.64 7.56
N ASP A 120 7.20 -16.34 7.29
CA ASP A 120 6.49 -17.08 8.32
C ASP A 120 7.32 -18.28 8.76
N GLY A 121 7.57 -18.34 10.06
CA GLY A 121 8.37 -19.40 10.68
C GLY A 121 7.55 -20.37 11.51
N ALA A 122 6.22 -20.28 11.50
CA ALA A 122 5.35 -21.20 12.22
C ALA A 122 5.16 -22.52 11.44
N PHE A 123 6.22 -23.33 11.40
CA PHE A 123 6.21 -24.60 10.68
C PHE A 123 5.48 -25.68 11.46
N LYS A 124 4.72 -26.48 10.76
CA LYS A 124 4.02 -27.65 11.32
C LYS A 124 4.51 -28.92 10.65
N VAL A 125 4.72 -29.95 11.46
CA VAL A 125 5.07 -31.28 10.98
C VAL A 125 3.81 -31.97 10.51
N ASN A 126 3.83 -32.58 9.32
CA ASN A 126 2.73 -33.37 8.78
C ASN A 126 2.72 -34.76 9.46
N ALA A 127 1.65 -35.55 9.20
CA ALA A 127 1.53 -36.90 9.73
C ALA A 127 2.62 -37.89 9.23
N ASP A 128 3.25 -37.55 8.13
CA ASP A 128 4.31 -38.36 7.51
C ASP A 128 5.73 -37.94 7.93
N GLY A 129 5.90 -36.94 8.81
CA GLY A 129 7.18 -36.44 9.34
C GLY A 129 7.61 -35.12 8.73
#